data_765f8ff683dd1cbcdba7dcdd70f223c0
#
_entry.id   765f8ff683dd1cbcdba7dcdd70f223c0
#
_cell.length_a   1.000
_cell.length_b   1.000
_cell.length_c   1.000
_cell.angle_alpha   90.00
_cell.angle_beta   90.00
_cell.angle_gamma   90.00
#
_symmetry.space_group_name_H-M   'P 1'
#
loop_
_entity.id
_entity.type
_entity.pdbx_description
1 polymer ?
#
loop_
_entity_poly.entity_id
_entity_poly.type
_entity_poly.pdbx_seq_one_letter_code
_entity_poly.pdbx_strand_id
1 'polypeptide(L)'
;MSLLSVLSNGELPLAVRVNDLSITYRTTFERKPTLKQALIRFGRGQRAVKEIEAIKNVSFQVRTGTTMGIIGSNGSGKSTLMRAMAGILPPTSGSIEVWGRASTLLALGVGFNHDLSGRENIILGGLASGLSRRDVEERADEVAEWTELGDFIDMPMQTYSSGMSARVGFSVAVHMKPDILMIDEALSTGDAHFREKATAKMAELRESARAMFVVSHGLDSIKEMCNEAMWLDRGKLMMRGEPAEVVDAYINFVKVKRSASNLEDM
;
A
#
# COMPACT_ATOMS: atom_id res chain seq x y z
N MET A 1 -0.45 -7.87 27.79
CA MET A 1 -1.81 -8.41 27.99
C MET A 1 -1.99 -9.56 27.03
N SER A 2 -2.25 -10.76 27.55
CA SER A 2 -2.29 -12.03 26.81
C SER A 2 -3.43 -12.06 25.77
N LEU A 3 -3.14 -12.64 24.58
CA LEU A 3 -4.08 -12.92 23.48
C LEU A 3 -5.32 -13.77 23.86
N LEU A 4 -5.40 -14.21 25.11
CA LEU A 4 -6.44 -15.14 25.60
C LEU A 4 -7.71 -14.48 26.17
N SER A 5 -7.81 -13.15 26.22
CA SER A 5 -8.94 -12.48 26.88
C SER A 5 -10.08 -12.03 25.95
N VAL A 6 -10.13 -12.45 24.67
CA VAL A 6 -11.13 -11.96 23.70
C VAL A 6 -11.95 -13.08 23.04
N LEU A 7 -12.10 -14.22 23.67
CA LEU A 7 -12.93 -15.31 23.12
C LEU A 7 -14.31 -15.37 23.81
N SER A 8 -15.10 -14.29 23.82
CA SER A 8 -16.49 -14.38 24.27
C SER A 8 -17.50 -14.75 23.16
N ASN A 9 -17.14 -14.69 21.87
CA ASN A 9 -18.07 -15.02 20.77
C ASN A 9 -17.47 -15.89 19.65
N GLY A 10 -16.30 -16.50 19.82
CA GLY A 10 -15.69 -17.35 18.76
C GLY A 10 -15.19 -16.61 17.51
N GLU A 11 -15.31 -15.29 17.47
CA GLU A 11 -14.86 -14.49 16.33
C GLU A 11 -13.45 -13.93 16.56
N LEU A 12 -12.59 -14.01 15.55
CA LEU A 12 -11.26 -13.42 15.58
C LEU A 12 -11.33 -11.89 15.74
N PRO A 13 -10.39 -11.27 16.49
CA PRO A 13 -10.36 -9.82 16.67
C PRO A 13 -10.25 -9.07 15.33
N LEU A 14 -10.79 -7.85 15.31
CA LEU A 14 -10.63 -6.96 14.15
C LEU A 14 -9.18 -6.47 14.04
N ALA A 15 -8.69 -6.42 12.82
CA ALA A 15 -7.41 -5.81 12.45
C ALA A 15 -7.62 -4.45 11.78
N VAL A 16 -8.62 -4.35 10.89
CA VAL A 16 -8.99 -3.10 10.20
C VAL A 16 -10.51 -3.01 10.06
N ARG A 17 -11.06 -1.82 10.28
CA ARG A 17 -12.43 -1.47 9.93
C ARG A 17 -12.43 -0.21 9.09
N VAL A 18 -13.17 -0.24 8.00
CA VAL A 18 -13.41 0.88 7.10
C VAL A 18 -14.91 1.11 7.04
N ASN A 19 -15.36 2.33 7.35
CA ASN A 19 -16.77 2.71 7.37
C ASN A 19 -17.00 3.89 6.42
N ASP A 20 -17.84 3.69 5.41
CA ASP A 20 -18.34 4.69 4.45
C ASP A 20 -17.24 5.60 3.88
N LEU A 21 -16.07 4.99 3.64
CA LEU A 21 -14.88 5.70 3.23
C LEU A 21 -15.05 6.31 1.84
N SER A 22 -14.83 7.62 1.75
CA SER A 22 -14.68 8.30 0.47
C SER A 22 -13.38 9.12 0.45
N ILE A 23 -12.71 9.12 -0.70
CA ILE A 23 -11.46 9.86 -0.90
C ILE A 23 -11.56 10.59 -2.24
N THR A 24 -11.47 11.93 -2.18
CA THR A 24 -11.53 12.80 -3.34
C THR A 24 -10.25 13.61 -3.47
N TYR A 25 -9.58 13.48 -4.59
CA TYR A 25 -8.46 14.34 -4.96
C TYR A 25 -8.97 15.62 -5.61
N ARG A 26 -8.48 16.76 -5.12
CA ARG A 26 -8.70 18.06 -5.74
C ARG A 26 -7.46 18.48 -6.50
N THR A 27 -7.55 18.55 -7.80
CA THR A 27 -6.45 19.02 -8.66
C THR A 27 -6.86 20.28 -9.39
N THR A 28 -6.02 21.29 -9.32
CA THR A 28 -6.15 22.50 -10.14
C THR A 28 -5.34 22.26 -11.41
N PHE A 29 -6.01 22.14 -12.55
CA PHE A 29 -5.36 22.14 -13.86
C PHE A 29 -4.93 23.58 -14.20
N GLU A 30 -3.89 24.07 -13.56
CA GLU A 30 -3.19 25.26 -14.08
C GLU A 30 -2.05 24.79 -15.01
N ARG A 31 -2.35 24.62 -16.29
CA ARG A 31 -1.33 25.03 -17.29
C ARG A 31 -1.08 26.51 -17.03
N LYS A 32 0.20 26.90 -16.82
CA LYS A 32 0.58 28.32 -16.62
C LYS A 32 -0.18 29.16 -17.64
N PRO A 33 -1.14 30.02 -17.24
CA PRO A 33 -1.91 30.78 -18.19
C PRO A 33 -0.97 31.72 -18.91
N THR A 34 -1.09 31.83 -20.21
CA THR A 34 -0.42 32.90 -20.94
C THR A 34 -0.93 34.25 -20.40
N LEU A 35 -0.06 35.28 -20.35
CA LEU A 35 -0.40 36.61 -19.83
C LEU A 35 -1.75 37.14 -20.35
N LYS A 36 -2.11 36.84 -21.60
CA LYS A 36 -3.40 37.17 -22.22
C LYS A 36 -4.59 36.46 -21.56
N GLN A 37 -4.43 35.20 -21.18
CA GLN A 37 -5.47 34.43 -20.48
C GLN A 37 -5.61 34.84 -19.01
N ALA A 38 -4.52 35.30 -18.37
CA ALA A 38 -4.56 35.83 -17.02
C ALA A 38 -5.36 37.15 -16.94
N LEU A 39 -5.22 38.05 -17.93
CA LEU A 39 -5.97 39.30 -17.98
C LEU A 39 -7.49 39.09 -18.20
N ILE A 40 -7.87 38.11 -19.04
CA ILE A 40 -9.28 37.79 -19.31
C ILE A 40 -9.95 37.10 -18.10
N ARG A 41 -9.18 36.38 -17.27
CA ARG A 41 -9.66 35.67 -16.09
C ARG A 41 -9.77 36.53 -14.82
N PHE A 42 -9.15 37.71 -14.78
CA PHE A 42 -9.18 38.57 -13.61
C PHE A 42 -10.62 39.03 -13.24
N GLY A 43 -11.59 38.84 -14.16
CA GLY A 43 -13.01 39.15 -13.92
C GLY A 43 -13.93 37.96 -13.58
N ARG A 44 -13.42 36.71 -13.66
CA ARG A 44 -14.21 35.49 -13.40
C ARG A 44 -13.46 34.54 -12.47
N GLY A 45 -13.45 34.79 -11.18
CA GLY A 45 -12.73 34.05 -10.14
C GLY A 45 -13.05 32.55 -9.98
N GLN A 46 -13.18 31.79 -11.06
CA GLN A 46 -13.39 30.35 -11.03
C GLN A 46 -12.09 29.62 -11.42
N ARG A 47 -11.33 29.18 -10.42
CA ARG A 47 -10.36 28.10 -10.58
C ARG A 47 -11.14 26.82 -10.92
N ALA A 48 -10.92 26.25 -12.09
CA ALA A 48 -11.48 24.94 -12.43
C ALA A 48 -10.79 23.89 -11.56
N VAL A 49 -11.31 23.63 -10.38
CA VAL A 49 -10.89 22.51 -9.54
C VAL A 49 -11.58 21.26 -10.09
N LYS A 50 -10.80 20.32 -10.60
CA LYS A 50 -11.33 19.00 -10.96
C LYS A 50 -11.25 18.10 -9.73
N GLU A 51 -12.39 17.61 -9.31
CA GLU A 51 -12.51 16.62 -8.25
C GLU A 51 -12.50 15.21 -8.88
N ILE A 52 -11.68 14.34 -8.32
CA ILE A 52 -11.59 12.93 -8.73
C ILE A 52 -11.87 12.08 -7.49
N GLU A 53 -13.03 11.48 -7.43
CA GLU A 53 -13.40 10.53 -6.39
C GLU A 53 -12.68 9.20 -6.64
N ALA A 54 -11.59 8.99 -5.91
CA ALA A 54 -10.77 7.80 -6.02
C ALA A 54 -11.32 6.60 -5.22
N ILE A 55 -12.01 6.87 -4.11
CA ILE A 55 -12.76 5.90 -3.30
C ILE A 55 -14.16 6.48 -3.04
N LYS A 56 -15.19 5.62 -3.15
CA LYS A 56 -16.61 6.02 -3.14
C LYS A 56 -17.38 5.14 -2.18
N ASN A 57 -17.59 5.63 -0.96
CA ASN A 57 -18.43 4.99 0.05
C ASN A 57 -18.13 3.50 0.25
N VAL A 58 -16.87 3.17 0.53
CA VAL A 58 -16.42 1.79 0.72
C VAL A 58 -16.46 1.43 2.20
N SER A 59 -17.11 0.31 2.53
CA SER A 59 -17.17 -0.23 3.90
C SER A 59 -16.77 -1.70 3.92
N PHE A 60 -15.88 -2.07 4.84
CA PHE A 60 -15.50 -3.46 5.10
C PHE A 60 -14.78 -3.61 6.45
N GLN A 61 -14.65 -4.85 6.91
CA GLN A 61 -13.90 -5.19 8.12
C GLN A 61 -12.96 -6.35 7.82
N VAL A 62 -11.75 -6.31 8.36
CA VAL A 62 -10.75 -7.38 8.22
C VAL A 62 -10.38 -7.87 9.61
N ARG A 63 -10.40 -9.19 9.81
CA ARG A 63 -10.05 -9.83 11.06
C ARG A 63 -8.60 -10.26 11.08
N THR A 64 -8.07 -10.56 12.27
CA THR A 64 -6.74 -11.14 12.41
C THR A 64 -6.64 -12.47 11.68
N GLY A 65 -5.46 -12.78 11.12
CA GLY A 65 -5.23 -13.98 10.32
C GLY A 65 -5.63 -13.82 8.83
N THR A 66 -6.14 -12.64 8.43
CA THR A 66 -6.52 -12.41 7.04
C THR A 66 -5.33 -11.93 6.21
N THR A 67 -5.08 -12.62 5.11
CA THR A 67 -4.28 -12.13 3.96
C THR A 67 -5.25 -11.72 2.86
N MET A 68 -5.49 -10.42 2.72
CA MET A 68 -6.46 -9.81 1.81
C MET A 68 -5.82 -9.43 0.49
N GLY A 69 -6.23 -10.07 -0.60
CA GLY A 69 -5.90 -9.65 -1.96
C GLY A 69 -6.75 -8.48 -2.42
N ILE A 70 -6.14 -7.43 -3.01
CA ILE A 70 -6.89 -6.30 -3.59
C ILE A 70 -6.63 -6.26 -5.08
N ILE A 71 -7.66 -6.56 -5.88
CA ILE A 71 -7.59 -6.60 -7.33
C ILE A 71 -8.44 -5.51 -7.99
N GLY A 72 -8.17 -5.24 -9.26
CA GLY A 72 -8.89 -4.25 -10.07
C GLY A 72 -7.97 -3.57 -11.10
N SER A 73 -8.57 -2.90 -12.06
CA SER A 73 -7.85 -2.19 -13.13
C SER A 73 -6.99 -1.03 -12.60
N ASN A 74 -6.06 -0.53 -13.43
CA ASN A 74 -5.32 0.69 -13.11
C ASN A 74 -6.29 1.86 -12.90
N GLY A 75 -6.08 2.65 -11.84
CA GLY A 75 -6.98 3.73 -11.46
C GLY A 75 -8.26 3.29 -10.75
N SER A 76 -8.41 2.01 -10.37
CA SER A 76 -9.59 1.54 -9.61
C SER A 76 -9.65 2.01 -8.16
N GLY A 77 -8.54 2.53 -7.60
CA GLY A 77 -8.47 3.04 -6.23
C GLY A 77 -7.61 2.20 -5.27
N LYS A 78 -7.02 1.07 -5.71
CA LYS A 78 -6.24 0.15 -4.86
C LYS A 78 -5.17 0.87 -4.02
N SER A 79 -4.23 1.54 -4.66
CA SER A 79 -3.14 2.24 -3.97
C SER A 79 -3.64 3.42 -3.12
N THR A 80 -4.78 4.04 -3.49
CA THR A 80 -5.42 5.08 -2.69
C THR A 80 -5.99 4.50 -1.40
N LEU A 81 -6.71 3.37 -1.48
CA LEU A 81 -7.24 2.66 -0.32
C LEU A 81 -6.12 2.22 0.63
N MET A 82 -5.06 1.63 0.09
CA MET A 82 -3.91 1.19 0.86
C MET A 82 -3.23 2.35 1.61
N ARG A 83 -2.99 3.49 0.92
CA ARG A 83 -2.42 4.69 1.55
C ARG A 83 -3.30 5.26 2.65
N ALA A 84 -4.61 5.20 2.48
CA ALA A 84 -5.55 5.64 3.50
C ALA A 84 -5.52 4.72 4.73
N MET A 85 -5.53 3.41 4.55
CA MET A 85 -5.41 2.44 5.65
C MET A 85 -4.05 2.54 6.37
N ALA A 86 -2.99 2.91 5.65
CA ALA A 86 -1.67 3.16 6.23
C ALA A 86 -1.57 4.53 6.95
N GLY A 87 -2.63 5.33 6.98
CA GLY A 87 -2.63 6.66 7.61
C GLY A 87 -1.86 7.74 6.83
N ILE A 88 -1.41 7.44 5.61
CA ILE A 88 -0.66 8.39 4.75
C ILE A 88 -1.61 9.40 4.09
N LEU A 89 -2.83 8.98 3.81
CA LEU A 89 -3.85 9.79 3.12
C LEU A 89 -5.09 9.89 4.00
N PRO A 90 -5.50 11.11 4.43
CA PRO A 90 -6.70 11.26 5.24
C PRO A 90 -7.97 11.02 4.40
N PRO A 91 -9.02 10.43 4.99
CA PRO A 91 -10.34 10.34 4.38
C PRO A 91 -10.93 11.71 4.05
N THR A 92 -11.67 11.81 2.94
CA THR A 92 -12.54 12.98 2.68
C THR A 92 -13.82 12.87 3.51
N SER A 93 -14.37 11.65 3.65
CA SER A 93 -15.47 11.32 4.55
C SER A 93 -15.38 9.84 4.96
N GLY A 94 -16.12 9.47 6.01
CA GLY A 94 -16.07 8.15 6.61
C GLY A 94 -14.92 8.01 7.60
N SER A 95 -14.60 6.77 8.01
CA SER A 95 -13.55 6.50 8.98
C SER A 95 -12.79 5.21 8.69
N ILE A 96 -11.56 5.17 9.17
CA ILE A 96 -10.69 3.99 9.16
C ILE A 96 -10.17 3.77 10.57
N GLU A 97 -10.37 2.58 11.09
CA GLU A 97 -9.84 2.13 12.37
C GLU A 97 -8.86 0.99 12.12
N VAL A 98 -7.65 1.12 12.67
CA VAL A 98 -6.56 0.15 12.50
C VAL A 98 -6.07 -0.26 13.89
N TRP A 99 -6.13 -1.55 14.20
CA TRP A 99 -5.68 -2.09 15.48
C TRP A 99 -4.29 -2.70 15.38
N GLY A 100 -3.29 -1.88 15.63
CA GLY A 100 -1.88 -2.20 15.57
C GLY A 100 -1.08 -1.23 14.72
N ARG A 101 0.21 -1.53 14.56
CA ARG A 101 1.11 -0.74 13.72
C ARG A 101 1.01 -1.21 12.28
N ALA A 102 0.61 -0.31 11.39
CA ALA A 102 0.60 -0.57 9.97
C ALA A 102 1.94 -0.18 9.33
N SER A 103 2.50 -1.07 8.51
CA SER A 103 3.63 -0.75 7.63
C SER A 103 3.26 -0.98 6.18
N THR A 104 3.79 -0.16 5.30
CA THR A 104 3.47 -0.23 3.89
C THR A 104 4.74 -0.32 3.04
N LEU A 105 4.74 -1.27 2.10
CA LEU A 105 5.71 -1.36 1.02
C LEU A 105 5.29 -0.54 -0.21
N LEU A 106 4.14 0.16 -0.16
CA LEU A 106 3.60 1.02 -1.23
C LEU A 106 4.54 2.15 -1.65
N ALA A 107 5.43 2.51 -0.77
CA ALA A 107 6.28 3.67 -0.94
C ALA A 107 7.68 3.34 -0.40
N LEU A 108 8.31 2.30 -0.97
CA LEU A 108 9.70 1.98 -0.66
C LEU A 108 10.57 3.24 -0.81
N GLY A 109 11.04 3.77 0.32
CA GLY A 109 11.85 4.99 0.34
C GLY A 109 11.09 6.32 0.45
N VAL A 110 9.75 6.33 0.54
CA VAL A 110 9.01 7.55 0.90
C VAL A 110 9.34 7.91 2.36
N GLY A 111 9.82 9.14 2.53
CA GLY A 111 10.30 9.63 3.83
C GLY A 111 11.79 9.42 4.05
N PHE A 112 12.51 8.77 3.14
CA PHE A 112 13.97 8.73 3.20
C PHE A 112 14.57 10.10 2.90
N ASN A 113 15.55 10.48 3.69
CA ASN A 113 16.39 11.63 3.41
C ASN A 113 17.61 11.18 2.61
N HIS A 114 17.68 11.58 1.34
CA HIS A 114 18.73 11.14 0.43
C HIS A 114 20.12 11.71 0.79
N ASP A 115 20.18 12.74 1.62
CA ASP A 115 21.44 13.31 2.11
C ASP A 115 22.05 12.46 3.25
N LEU A 116 21.25 11.59 3.87
CA LEU A 116 21.67 10.68 4.92
C LEU A 116 22.07 9.32 4.35
N SER A 117 22.86 8.57 5.11
CA SER A 117 23.25 7.20 4.79
C SER A 117 22.04 6.23 4.81
N GLY A 118 22.22 5.04 4.23
CA GLY A 118 21.24 3.98 4.34
C GLY A 118 20.96 3.57 5.79
N ARG A 119 21.99 3.50 6.60
CA ARG A 119 21.90 3.20 8.05
C ARG A 119 21.06 4.25 8.79
N GLU A 120 21.30 5.52 8.56
CA GLU A 120 20.50 6.60 9.16
C GLU A 120 19.06 6.56 8.68
N ASN A 121 18.82 6.21 7.41
CA ASN A 121 17.48 6.03 6.88
C ASN A 121 16.76 4.78 7.44
N ILE A 122 17.49 3.72 7.81
CA ILE A 122 16.93 2.60 8.58
C ILE A 122 16.38 3.09 9.91
N ILE A 123 17.14 3.93 10.62
CA ILE A 123 16.71 4.51 11.89
C ILE A 123 15.48 5.41 11.69
N LEU A 124 15.50 6.29 10.70
CA LEU A 124 14.36 7.17 10.39
C LEU A 124 13.12 6.37 10.06
N GLY A 125 13.24 5.34 9.24
CA GLY A 125 12.12 4.48 8.84
C GLY A 125 11.52 3.70 10.02
N GLY A 126 12.36 3.22 10.93
CA GLY A 126 11.92 2.56 12.15
C GLY A 126 11.14 3.51 13.08
N LEU A 127 11.65 4.73 13.28
CA LEU A 127 10.96 5.77 14.06
C LEU A 127 9.63 6.17 13.40
N ALA A 128 9.61 6.36 12.09
CA ALA A 128 8.40 6.66 11.33
C ALA A 128 7.36 5.53 11.42
N SER A 129 7.81 4.28 11.63
CA SER A 129 6.93 3.12 11.88
C SER A 129 6.41 3.04 13.32
N GLY A 130 6.70 4.05 14.17
CA GLY A 130 6.21 4.15 15.54
C GLY A 130 6.99 3.32 16.56
N LEU A 131 8.19 2.85 16.23
CA LEU A 131 9.09 2.21 17.19
C LEU A 131 9.81 3.24 18.06
N SER A 132 10.18 2.85 19.28
CA SER A 132 11.06 3.67 20.10
C SER A 132 12.47 3.73 19.48
N ARG A 133 13.21 4.80 19.78
CA ARG A 133 14.60 4.95 19.31
C ARG A 133 15.46 3.76 19.72
N ARG A 134 15.32 3.30 20.95
CA ARG A 134 16.03 2.14 21.48
C ARG A 134 15.75 0.87 20.67
N ASP A 135 14.44 0.57 20.40
CA ASP A 135 14.07 -0.63 19.66
C ASP A 135 14.59 -0.61 18.21
N VAL A 136 14.70 0.59 17.62
CA VAL A 136 15.26 0.76 16.28
C VAL A 136 16.77 0.57 16.27
N GLU A 137 17.48 1.20 17.20
CA GLU A 137 18.95 1.10 17.31
C GLU A 137 19.39 -0.34 17.58
N GLU A 138 18.65 -1.09 18.41
CA GLU A 138 18.90 -2.53 18.67
C GLU A 138 18.78 -3.41 17.41
N ARG A 139 18.04 -2.98 16.39
CA ARG A 139 17.79 -3.74 15.14
C ARG A 139 18.53 -3.17 13.93
N ALA A 140 19.07 -1.96 14.03
CA ALA A 140 19.59 -1.25 12.86
C ALA A 140 20.71 -2.02 12.15
N ASP A 141 21.59 -2.67 12.91
CA ASP A 141 22.70 -3.47 12.35
C ASP A 141 22.17 -4.72 11.65
N GLU A 142 21.22 -5.45 12.24
CA GLU A 142 20.57 -6.61 11.60
C GLU A 142 19.91 -6.20 10.28
N VAL A 143 19.17 -5.08 10.28
CA VAL A 143 18.51 -4.55 9.09
C VAL A 143 19.53 -4.12 8.03
N ALA A 144 20.63 -3.47 8.44
CA ALA A 144 21.69 -3.04 7.55
C ALA A 144 22.36 -4.25 6.86
N GLU A 145 22.74 -5.28 7.62
CA GLU A 145 23.30 -6.51 7.08
C GLU A 145 22.34 -7.21 6.12
N TRP A 146 21.05 -7.21 6.44
CA TRP A 146 20.03 -7.85 5.61
C TRP A 146 19.88 -7.20 4.22
N THR A 147 20.22 -5.90 4.08
CA THR A 147 20.20 -5.20 2.78
C THR A 147 21.24 -5.74 1.79
N GLU A 148 22.32 -6.36 2.28
CA GLU A 148 23.47 -6.83 1.46
C GLU A 148 24.16 -5.73 0.67
N LEU A 149 24.15 -4.50 1.17
CA LEU A 149 24.78 -3.34 0.54
C LEU A 149 26.27 -3.18 0.94
N GLY A 150 26.74 -3.95 1.93
CA GLY A 150 28.13 -3.84 2.43
C GLY A 150 28.45 -2.40 2.86
N ASP A 151 29.62 -1.90 2.49
CA ASP A 151 30.06 -0.53 2.86
C ASP A 151 29.19 0.59 2.29
N PHE A 152 28.39 0.32 1.25
CA PHE A 152 27.45 1.31 0.73
C PHE A 152 26.41 1.73 1.76
N ILE A 153 26.10 0.90 2.76
CA ILE A 153 25.07 1.22 3.75
C ILE A 153 25.37 2.51 4.53
N ASP A 154 26.65 2.84 4.67
CA ASP A 154 27.12 4.03 5.38
C ASP A 154 27.37 5.24 4.45
N MET A 155 27.12 5.08 3.14
CA MET A 155 27.17 6.18 2.16
C MET A 155 25.81 6.89 2.04
N PRO A 156 25.79 8.19 1.65
CA PRO A 156 24.55 8.92 1.41
C PRO A 156 23.68 8.25 0.32
N MET A 157 22.38 8.13 0.59
CA MET A 157 21.45 7.45 -0.31
C MET A 157 21.27 8.13 -1.69
N GLN A 158 21.67 9.39 -1.84
CA GLN A 158 21.73 10.04 -3.15
C GLN A 158 22.70 9.34 -4.14
N THR A 159 23.63 8.53 -3.64
CA THR A 159 24.58 7.75 -4.46
C THR A 159 24.02 6.36 -4.85
N TYR A 160 22.84 5.98 -4.32
CA TYR A 160 22.29 4.66 -4.51
C TYR A 160 21.57 4.54 -5.85
N SER A 161 21.62 3.34 -6.43
CA SER A 161 20.69 2.96 -7.49
C SER A 161 19.26 2.82 -6.92
N SER A 162 18.26 2.85 -7.79
CA SER A 162 16.87 2.60 -7.38
C SER A 162 16.70 1.24 -6.70
N GLY A 163 17.44 0.22 -7.16
CA GLY A 163 17.45 -1.11 -6.54
C GLY A 163 18.03 -1.11 -5.14
N MET A 164 19.14 -0.40 -4.89
CA MET A 164 19.74 -0.25 -3.56
C MET A 164 18.77 0.47 -2.59
N SER A 165 18.17 1.56 -3.03
CA SER A 165 17.18 2.28 -2.23
C SER A 165 15.96 1.42 -1.90
N ALA A 166 15.49 0.63 -2.86
CA ALA A 166 14.38 -0.30 -2.66
C ALA A 166 14.74 -1.42 -1.68
N ARG A 167 15.97 -1.96 -1.70
CA ARG A 167 16.45 -2.93 -0.71
C ARG A 167 16.41 -2.37 0.71
N VAL A 168 16.89 -1.14 0.94
CA VAL A 168 16.81 -0.48 2.24
C VAL A 168 15.36 -0.34 2.68
N GLY A 169 14.49 0.20 1.82
CA GLY A 169 13.08 0.40 2.14
C GLY A 169 12.35 -0.89 2.47
N PHE A 170 12.58 -1.95 1.71
CA PHE A 170 12.03 -3.27 1.98
C PHE A 170 12.53 -3.83 3.31
N SER A 171 13.85 -3.77 3.54
CA SER A 171 14.46 -4.28 4.78
C SER A 171 13.89 -3.60 6.02
N VAL A 172 13.72 -2.28 5.99
CA VAL A 172 13.06 -1.53 7.07
C VAL A 172 11.64 -2.05 7.29
N ALA A 173 10.84 -2.10 6.22
CA ALA A 173 9.43 -2.45 6.34
C ALA A 173 9.19 -3.85 6.94
N VAL A 174 10.06 -4.83 6.60
CA VAL A 174 9.89 -6.22 7.04
C VAL A 174 10.50 -6.52 8.41
N HIS A 175 11.55 -5.78 8.84
CA HIS A 175 12.20 -6.03 10.13
C HIS A 175 11.58 -5.23 11.28
N MET A 176 10.80 -4.21 11.00
CA MET A 176 10.10 -3.45 12.06
C MET A 176 8.89 -4.18 12.64
N LYS A 177 8.63 -5.44 12.21
CA LYS A 177 7.57 -6.35 12.71
C LYS A 177 6.22 -5.63 12.82
N PRO A 178 5.63 -5.21 11.71
CA PRO A 178 4.32 -4.55 11.73
C PRO A 178 3.23 -5.55 12.13
N ASP A 179 2.18 -5.05 12.80
CA ASP A 179 0.97 -5.82 13.06
C ASP A 179 0.15 -5.99 11.77
N ILE A 180 0.17 -4.97 10.90
CA ILE A 180 -0.53 -4.97 9.62
C ILE A 180 0.46 -4.59 8.51
N LEU A 181 0.62 -5.49 7.55
CA LEU A 181 1.54 -5.30 6.43
C LEU A 181 0.77 -5.04 5.13
N MET A 182 1.14 -3.99 4.42
CA MET A 182 0.53 -3.59 3.16
C MET A 182 1.56 -3.63 2.04
N ILE A 183 1.31 -4.49 1.04
CA ILE A 183 2.23 -4.78 -0.05
C ILE A 183 1.59 -4.34 -1.36
N ASP A 184 2.31 -3.54 -2.13
CA ASP A 184 1.98 -3.26 -3.53
C ASP A 184 3.08 -3.86 -4.40
N GLU A 185 2.77 -4.65 -5.38
CA GLU A 185 3.57 -5.30 -6.44
C GLU A 185 5.10 -5.00 -6.51
N ALA A 186 5.60 -4.12 -5.65
CA ALA A 186 6.98 -3.63 -5.57
C ALA A 186 8.03 -4.69 -5.19
N LEU A 187 7.64 -5.97 -5.01
CA LEU A 187 8.57 -7.09 -4.77
C LEU A 187 9.39 -7.47 -6.00
N SER A 188 9.16 -6.85 -7.15
CA SER A 188 9.95 -7.04 -8.37
C SER A 188 11.30 -6.32 -8.35
N THR A 189 11.62 -5.55 -7.29
CA THR A 189 12.86 -4.79 -7.17
C THR A 189 13.98 -5.63 -6.57
N GLY A 190 15.12 -5.66 -7.26
CA GLY A 190 16.31 -6.40 -6.84
C GLY A 190 16.68 -7.54 -7.79
N ASP A 191 17.86 -8.12 -7.58
CA ASP A 191 18.29 -9.33 -8.29
C ASP A 191 17.55 -10.60 -7.81
N ALA A 192 17.85 -11.72 -8.46
CA ALA A 192 17.17 -12.98 -8.17
C ALA A 192 17.39 -13.45 -6.72
N HIS A 193 18.61 -13.24 -6.18
CA HIS A 193 18.97 -13.65 -4.83
C HIS A 193 18.17 -12.86 -3.78
N PHE A 194 18.14 -11.54 -3.91
CA PHE A 194 17.37 -10.69 -2.99
C PHE A 194 15.86 -10.98 -3.05
N ARG A 195 15.32 -11.28 -4.25
CA ARG A 195 13.90 -11.67 -4.39
C ARG A 195 13.55 -12.97 -3.67
N GLU A 196 14.41 -13.97 -3.74
CA GLU A 196 14.22 -15.24 -3.01
C GLU A 196 14.19 -14.99 -1.50
N LYS A 197 15.16 -14.25 -0.99
CA LYS A 197 15.27 -13.85 0.42
C LYS A 197 14.05 -13.00 0.88
N ALA A 198 13.61 -12.06 0.05
CA ALA A 198 12.42 -11.26 0.30
C ALA A 198 11.16 -12.12 0.35
N THR A 199 11.01 -13.08 -0.56
CA THR A 199 9.88 -14.01 -0.60
C THR A 199 9.82 -14.87 0.67
N ALA A 200 10.95 -15.42 1.11
CA ALA A 200 11.03 -16.17 2.36
C ALA A 200 10.63 -15.31 3.57
N LYS A 201 11.13 -14.07 3.65
CA LYS A 201 10.78 -13.14 4.73
C LYS A 201 9.30 -12.76 4.73
N MET A 202 8.70 -12.63 3.54
CA MET A 202 7.27 -12.39 3.41
C MET A 202 6.41 -13.56 3.90
N ALA A 203 6.85 -14.81 3.66
CA ALA A 203 6.17 -15.99 4.18
C ALA A 203 6.19 -16.01 5.73
N GLU A 204 7.34 -15.70 6.35
CA GLU A 204 7.46 -15.55 7.82
C GLU A 204 6.51 -14.48 8.37
N LEU A 205 6.47 -13.31 7.71
CA LEU A 205 5.61 -12.20 8.14
C LEU A 205 4.11 -12.53 8.00
N ARG A 206 3.72 -13.32 7.00
CA ARG A 206 2.34 -13.75 6.82
C ARG A 206 1.83 -14.57 8.02
N GLU A 207 2.71 -15.35 8.64
CA GLU A 207 2.36 -16.16 9.83
C GLU A 207 2.30 -15.31 11.11
N SER A 208 3.10 -14.25 11.19
CA SER A 208 3.25 -13.45 12.40
C SER A 208 2.42 -12.16 12.41
N ALA A 209 2.08 -11.60 11.25
CA ALA A 209 1.26 -10.40 11.16
C ALA A 209 -0.21 -10.67 11.52
N ARG A 210 -0.87 -9.66 12.10
CA ARG A 210 -2.33 -9.73 12.40
C ARG A 210 -3.15 -9.74 11.11
N ALA A 211 -2.76 -8.93 10.13
CA ALA A 211 -3.37 -8.94 8.81
C ALA A 211 -2.35 -8.50 7.74
N MET A 212 -2.55 -8.98 6.54
CA MET A 212 -1.75 -8.60 5.38
C MET A 212 -2.67 -8.16 4.24
N PHE A 213 -2.30 -7.09 3.55
CA PHE A 213 -2.97 -6.63 2.33
C PHE A 213 -1.99 -6.70 1.17
N VAL A 214 -2.40 -7.36 0.10
CA VAL A 214 -1.57 -7.58 -1.09
C VAL A 214 -2.27 -7.02 -2.31
N VAL A 215 -1.62 -6.08 -2.99
CA VAL A 215 -2.00 -5.64 -4.33
C VAL A 215 -1.06 -6.30 -5.32
N SER A 216 -1.58 -7.07 -6.25
CA SER A 216 -0.79 -7.68 -7.33
C SER A 216 -1.55 -7.63 -8.65
N HIS A 217 -0.80 -7.50 -9.76
CA HIS A 217 -1.31 -7.72 -11.11
C HIS A 217 -1.32 -9.20 -11.49
N GLY A 218 -0.58 -10.05 -10.76
CA GLY A 218 -0.61 -11.51 -10.89
C GLY A 218 -1.82 -12.10 -10.18
N LEU A 219 -2.90 -12.37 -10.92
CA LEU A 219 -4.14 -12.90 -10.34
C LEU A 219 -3.96 -14.29 -9.74
N ASP A 220 -3.04 -15.09 -10.29
CA ASP A 220 -2.71 -16.41 -9.73
C ASP A 220 -2.00 -16.28 -8.37
N SER A 221 -1.10 -15.32 -8.23
CA SER A 221 -0.46 -15.03 -6.93
C SER A 221 -1.49 -14.65 -5.86
N ILE A 222 -2.56 -13.93 -6.21
CA ILE A 222 -3.65 -13.62 -5.28
C ILE A 222 -4.38 -14.89 -4.85
N LYS A 223 -4.67 -15.82 -5.78
CA LYS A 223 -5.33 -17.09 -5.47
C LYS A 223 -4.48 -17.98 -4.53
N GLU A 224 -3.14 -17.94 -4.70
CA GLU A 224 -2.22 -18.78 -3.93
C GLU A 224 -1.88 -18.19 -2.55
N MET A 225 -1.69 -16.87 -2.48
CA MET A 225 -1.17 -16.22 -1.27
C MET A 225 -2.26 -15.74 -0.32
N CYS A 226 -3.46 -15.41 -0.83
CA CYS A 226 -4.51 -14.77 -0.05
C CYS A 226 -5.57 -15.79 0.40
N ASN A 227 -6.14 -15.56 1.59
CA ASN A 227 -7.28 -16.33 2.08
C ASN A 227 -8.60 -15.57 1.91
N GLU A 228 -8.52 -14.29 1.52
CA GLU A 228 -9.66 -13.47 1.15
C GLU A 228 -9.25 -12.48 0.05
N ALA A 229 -10.16 -12.09 -0.81
CA ALA A 229 -9.90 -11.08 -1.83
C ALA A 229 -11.02 -10.05 -1.93
N MET A 230 -10.67 -8.84 -2.40
CA MET A 230 -11.64 -7.81 -2.78
C MET A 230 -11.30 -7.23 -4.16
N TRP A 231 -12.35 -6.95 -4.92
CA TRP A 231 -12.25 -6.31 -6.22
C TRP A 231 -12.79 -4.89 -6.17
N LEU A 232 -11.95 -3.93 -6.59
CA LEU A 232 -12.30 -2.52 -6.75
C LEU A 232 -12.46 -2.17 -8.23
N ASP A 233 -13.52 -1.45 -8.58
CA ASP A 233 -13.67 -0.78 -9.88
C ASP A 233 -14.13 0.67 -9.69
N ARG A 234 -13.38 1.62 -10.28
CA ARG A 234 -13.67 3.07 -10.24
C ARG A 234 -14.00 3.60 -8.85
N GLY A 235 -13.24 3.15 -7.85
CA GLY A 235 -13.37 3.57 -6.46
C GLY A 235 -14.45 2.86 -5.66
N LYS A 236 -15.15 1.89 -6.22
CA LYS A 236 -16.20 1.11 -5.54
C LYS A 236 -15.73 -0.31 -5.24
N LEU A 237 -16.15 -0.84 -4.10
CA LEU A 237 -16.01 -2.26 -3.80
C LEU A 237 -17.09 -3.05 -4.57
N MET A 238 -16.67 -3.86 -5.52
CA MET A 238 -17.56 -4.63 -6.40
C MET A 238 -17.88 -6.01 -5.83
N MET A 239 -16.87 -6.68 -5.28
CA MET A 239 -17.01 -8.01 -4.70
C MET A 239 -15.94 -8.22 -3.63
N ARG A 240 -16.25 -9.03 -2.63
CA ARG A 240 -15.34 -9.52 -1.61
C ARG A 240 -15.71 -10.96 -1.28
N GLY A 241 -14.72 -11.81 -1.05
CA GLY A 241 -14.92 -13.22 -0.70
C GLY A 241 -13.69 -14.08 -0.96
N GLU A 242 -13.94 -15.30 -1.32
CA GLU A 242 -12.93 -16.30 -1.63
C GLU A 242 -12.11 -15.86 -2.86
N PRO A 243 -10.76 -15.96 -2.83
CA PRO A 243 -9.88 -15.41 -3.87
C PRO A 243 -10.19 -15.90 -5.29
N ALA A 244 -10.48 -17.20 -5.47
CA ALA A 244 -10.76 -17.75 -6.79
C ALA A 244 -12.08 -17.18 -7.35
N GLU A 245 -13.14 -17.10 -6.55
CA GLU A 245 -14.43 -16.55 -6.95
C GLU A 245 -14.31 -15.06 -7.36
N VAL A 246 -13.61 -14.26 -6.55
CA VAL A 246 -13.43 -12.83 -6.82
C VAL A 246 -12.59 -12.60 -8.07
N VAL A 247 -11.52 -13.36 -8.26
CA VAL A 247 -10.66 -13.28 -9.44
C VAL A 247 -11.44 -13.70 -10.70
N ASP A 248 -12.19 -14.79 -10.65
CA ASP A 248 -12.98 -15.28 -11.82
C ASP A 248 -14.08 -14.28 -12.21
N ALA A 249 -14.77 -13.68 -11.22
CA ALA A 249 -15.73 -12.60 -11.46
C ALA A 249 -15.07 -11.38 -12.13
N TYR A 250 -13.90 -10.98 -11.67
CA TYR A 250 -13.13 -9.88 -12.26
C TYR A 250 -12.71 -10.18 -13.71
N ILE A 251 -12.19 -11.38 -13.99
CA ILE A 251 -11.79 -11.78 -15.34
C ILE A 251 -12.98 -11.73 -16.30
N ASN A 252 -14.14 -12.26 -15.88
CA ASN A 252 -15.34 -12.25 -16.68
C ASN A 252 -15.82 -10.82 -16.98
N PHE A 253 -15.80 -9.95 -15.99
CA PHE A 253 -16.14 -8.53 -16.16
C PHE A 253 -15.22 -7.84 -17.18
N VAL A 254 -13.90 -8.06 -17.10
CA VAL A 254 -12.92 -7.46 -18.03
C VAL A 254 -13.14 -7.98 -19.46
N LYS A 255 -13.45 -9.28 -19.64
CA LYS A 255 -13.75 -9.86 -20.96
C LYS A 255 -14.99 -9.21 -21.59
N VAL A 256 -16.07 -9.11 -20.82
CA VAL A 256 -17.33 -8.48 -21.30
C VAL A 256 -17.12 -7.02 -21.69
N LYS A 257 -16.38 -6.27 -20.85
CA LYS A 257 -16.09 -4.85 -21.12
C LYS A 257 -15.26 -4.66 -22.39
N ARG A 258 -14.27 -5.52 -22.65
CA ARG A 258 -13.47 -5.48 -23.89
C ARG A 258 -14.31 -5.82 -25.12
N SER A 259 -15.22 -6.79 -25.02
CA SER A 259 -16.12 -7.13 -26.13
C SER A 259 -17.08 -5.99 -26.46
N ALA A 260 -17.57 -5.26 -25.45
CA ALA A 260 -18.44 -4.11 -25.65
C ALA A 260 -17.71 -2.94 -26.34
N SER A 261 -16.46 -2.62 -25.91
CA SER A 261 -15.68 -1.53 -26.53
C SER A 261 -15.32 -1.82 -27.99
N ASN A 262 -15.05 -3.08 -28.34
CA ASN A 262 -14.75 -3.45 -29.74
C ASN A 262 -15.98 -3.35 -30.67
N LEU A 263 -17.21 -3.37 -30.11
CA LEU A 263 -18.45 -3.20 -30.88
C LEU A 263 -18.80 -1.71 -31.10
N GLU A 264 -18.32 -0.81 -30.26
CA GLU A 264 -18.51 0.63 -30.41
C GLU A 264 -17.51 1.28 -31.40
N ASP A 265 -16.38 0.61 -31.68
CA ASP A 265 -15.34 1.07 -32.60
C ASP A 265 -15.53 0.51 -34.03
N MET A 266 -16.57 -0.26 -34.31
CA MET A 266 -16.95 -0.81 -35.63
C MET A 266 -18.14 -0.06 -36.24
#